data_009e41cf071d759781570cc2b677a423
#
_entry.id   009e41cf071d759781570cc2b677a423
#
_cell.length_a   1.000
_cell.length_b   1.000
_cell.length_c   1.000
_cell.angle_alpha   90.00
_cell.angle_beta   90.00
_cell.angle_gamma   90.00
#
_symmetry.space_group_name_H-M   'P 1'
#
loop_
_entity.id
_entity.type
_entity.pdbx_description
1 polymer ?
#
loop_
_entity_poly.entity_id
_entity_poly.type
_entity_poly.pdbx_seq_one_letter_code
_entity_poly.pdbx_strand_id
1 'polypeptide(L)'
;VIDKYGNLVFPCEYDSISAFTEGVALAETGGLKHYLYAGGKKKSLSTSYEFHEYSDGFARIKDNKTGKWGYIDHKGVIRVNPKFDTATDFMADHAVVSQNGKTYSINKAGDKKALSFAPDQKVVTFSNGAGYVENKNGSFSFFTKGYHLVQGEFKEINDFSDGLARVKTM
;
A
#
# COMPACT_ATOMS: atom_id res chain seq x y z
N VAL A 1 -7.43 7.11 -23.08
CA VAL A 1 -7.71 8.05 -21.97
C VAL A 1 -7.91 9.45 -22.54
N ILE A 2 -8.95 10.12 -22.11
CA ILE A 2 -9.23 11.51 -22.47
C ILE A 2 -9.20 12.40 -21.24
N ASP A 3 -8.90 13.69 -21.42
CA ASP A 3 -8.99 14.71 -20.36
C ASP A 3 -10.45 15.22 -20.19
N LYS A 4 -10.67 16.12 -19.22
CA LYS A 4 -11.97 16.71 -18.94
C LYS A 4 -12.54 17.59 -20.09
N TYR A 5 -11.73 17.92 -21.09
CA TYR A 5 -12.12 18.68 -22.26
C TYR A 5 -12.36 17.79 -23.49
N GLY A 6 -12.17 16.45 -23.36
CA GLY A 6 -12.34 15.49 -24.45
C GLY A 6 -11.08 15.27 -25.30
N ASN A 7 -9.93 15.86 -24.95
CA ASN A 7 -8.70 15.65 -25.70
C ASN A 7 -8.11 14.29 -25.38
N LEU A 8 -7.59 13.62 -26.40
CA LEU A 8 -6.91 12.33 -26.21
C LEU A 8 -5.55 12.54 -25.55
N VAL A 9 -5.38 12.01 -24.32
CA VAL A 9 -4.12 12.05 -23.55
C VAL A 9 -3.28 10.80 -23.80
N PHE A 10 -3.93 9.62 -23.85
CA PHE A 10 -3.30 8.36 -24.22
C PHE A 10 -4.13 7.63 -25.25
N PRO A 11 -3.49 6.99 -26.25
CA PRO A 11 -4.19 6.24 -27.30
C PRO A 11 -4.96 5.05 -26.71
N CYS A 12 -5.91 4.53 -27.51
CA CYS A 12 -6.70 3.35 -27.14
C CYS A 12 -5.95 2.05 -27.50
N GLU A 13 -4.76 1.85 -26.93
CA GLU A 13 -3.86 0.73 -27.24
C GLU A 13 -3.62 -0.21 -26.06
N TYR A 14 -4.23 0.06 -24.90
CA TYR A 14 -4.01 -0.69 -23.65
C TYR A 14 -5.08 -1.75 -23.46
N ASP A 15 -4.67 -2.95 -23.08
CA ASP A 15 -5.54 -4.07 -22.72
C ASP A 15 -6.31 -3.76 -21.43
N SER A 16 -5.66 -3.06 -20.49
CA SER A 16 -6.24 -2.60 -19.24
C SER A 16 -5.59 -1.31 -18.75
N ILE A 17 -6.37 -0.49 -18.04
CA ILE A 17 -5.88 0.69 -17.31
C ILE A 17 -6.63 0.76 -15.97
N SER A 18 -5.89 0.85 -14.86
CA SER A 18 -6.50 1.08 -13.54
C SER A 18 -7.08 2.50 -13.42
N ALA A 19 -7.80 2.76 -12.34
CA ALA A 19 -8.12 4.13 -11.98
C ALA A 19 -6.84 4.95 -11.77
N PHE A 20 -6.90 6.26 -12.05
CA PHE A 20 -5.81 7.17 -11.72
C PHE A 20 -5.84 7.44 -10.21
N THR A 21 -4.83 6.96 -9.51
CA THR A 21 -4.59 7.21 -8.10
C THR A 21 -3.36 8.10 -7.98
N GLU A 22 -3.48 9.22 -7.28
CA GLU A 22 -2.39 10.21 -7.12
C GLU A 22 -1.80 10.68 -8.47
N GLY A 23 -2.65 10.76 -9.50
CA GLY A 23 -2.24 11.18 -10.84
C GLY A 23 -1.49 10.13 -11.66
N VAL A 24 -1.47 8.87 -11.22
CA VAL A 24 -0.83 7.74 -11.92
C VAL A 24 -1.80 6.58 -12.05
N ALA A 25 -1.85 5.96 -13.23
CA ALA A 25 -2.56 4.70 -13.47
C ALA A 25 -1.57 3.60 -13.88
N LEU A 26 -1.83 2.38 -13.47
CA LEU A 26 -1.15 1.19 -13.95
C LEU A 26 -1.88 0.69 -15.21
N ALA A 27 -1.16 0.54 -16.32
CA ALA A 27 -1.71 0.06 -17.58
C ALA A 27 -0.95 -1.15 -18.08
N GLU A 28 -1.62 -1.96 -18.87
CA GLU A 28 -1.03 -3.13 -19.52
C GLU A 28 -1.33 -3.11 -21.02
N THR A 29 -0.33 -3.47 -21.83
CA THR A 29 -0.49 -3.70 -23.27
C THR A 29 0.46 -4.81 -23.72
N GLY A 30 -0.07 -5.85 -24.38
CA GLY A 30 0.71 -7.00 -24.86
C GLY A 30 1.51 -7.71 -23.75
N GLY A 31 0.98 -7.76 -22.51
CA GLY A 31 1.66 -8.34 -21.35
C GLY A 31 2.74 -7.44 -20.72
N LEU A 32 2.95 -6.24 -21.25
CA LEU A 32 3.89 -5.26 -20.69
C LEU A 32 3.15 -4.23 -19.84
N LYS A 33 3.68 -3.96 -18.65
CA LYS A 33 3.10 -2.96 -17.74
C LYS A 33 3.73 -1.58 -17.90
N HIS A 34 2.93 -0.56 -17.69
CA HIS A 34 3.30 0.85 -17.79
C HIS A 34 2.65 1.65 -16.67
N TYR A 35 3.36 2.69 -16.19
CA TYR A 35 2.70 3.78 -15.47
C TYR A 35 2.36 4.89 -16.44
N LEU A 36 1.10 5.32 -16.41
CA LEU A 36 0.56 6.46 -17.14
C LEU A 36 0.35 7.61 -16.15
N TYR A 37 0.99 8.72 -16.38
CA TYR A 37 0.88 9.92 -15.55
C TYR A 37 -0.16 10.85 -16.13
N ALA A 38 -1.02 11.45 -15.31
CA ALA A 38 -2.11 12.32 -15.75
C ALA A 38 -1.67 13.48 -16.68
N GLY A 39 -0.38 13.88 -16.61
CA GLY A 39 0.23 14.84 -17.53
C GLY A 39 0.65 14.28 -18.90
N GLY A 40 0.19 13.08 -19.30
CA GLY A 40 0.48 12.47 -20.62
C GLY A 40 1.80 11.72 -20.73
N LYS A 41 2.59 11.62 -19.64
CA LYS A 41 3.82 10.85 -19.65
C LYS A 41 3.55 9.36 -19.44
N LYS A 42 4.21 8.51 -20.24
CA LYS A 42 4.24 7.05 -20.09
C LYS A 42 5.61 6.59 -19.58
N LYS A 43 5.64 5.65 -18.65
CA LYS A 43 6.86 4.96 -18.21
C LYS A 43 6.66 3.45 -18.34
N SER A 44 7.45 2.80 -19.19
CA SER A 44 7.50 1.34 -19.28
C SER A 44 8.15 0.75 -18.03
N LEU A 45 7.62 -0.36 -17.55
CA LEU A 45 8.03 -1.03 -16.33
C LEU A 45 8.85 -2.29 -16.65
N SER A 46 9.80 -2.61 -15.79
CA SER A 46 10.64 -3.79 -15.94
C SER A 46 9.83 -5.06 -15.66
N THR A 47 10.02 -6.09 -16.47
CA THR A 47 9.45 -7.43 -16.25
C THR A 47 10.06 -8.16 -15.05
N SER A 48 11.13 -7.63 -14.46
CA SER A 48 11.75 -8.20 -13.26
C SER A 48 10.92 -8.04 -12.00
N TYR A 49 9.92 -7.15 -12.03
CA TYR A 49 9.08 -6.84 -10.88
C TYR A 49 7.60 -6.92 -11.23
N GLU A 50 6.79 -7.33 -10.26
CA GLU A 50 5.36 -7.07 -10.23
C GLU A 50 5.14 -5.67 -9.65
N PHE A 51 4.34 -4.83 -10.31
CA PHE A 51 4.07 -3.45 -9.92
C PHE A 51 2.62 -3.31 -9.47
N HIS A 52 2.40 -2.48 -8.45
CA HIS A 52 1.10 -2.14 -7.90
C HIS A 52 0.79 -0.64 -8.07
N GLU A 53 -0.43 -0.26 -7.72
CA GLU A 53 -0.88 1.13 -7.75
C GLU A 53 -0.19 1.97 -6.68
N TYR A 54 -0.17 3.29 -6.89
CA TYR A 54 0.37 4.23 -5.91
C TYR A 54 -0.60 4.45 -4.75
N SER A 55 -0.05 4.55 -3.56
CA SER A 55 -0.73 4.96 -2.34
C SER A 55 0.23 5.74 -1.47
N ASP A 56 -0.15 6.95 -1.08
CA ASP A 56 0.64 7.85 -0.23
C ASP A 56 2.06 8.10 -0.77
N GLY A 57 2.16 8.30 -2.11
CA GLY A 57 3.39 8.64 -2.82
C GLY A 57 4.30 7.47 -3.16
N PHE A 58 3.95 6.24 -2.79
CA PHE A 58 4.73 5.03 -3.05
C PHE A 58 3.87 3.93 -3.70
N ALA A 59 4.51 3.11 -4.54
CA ALA A 59 3.91 1.88 -5.04
C ALA A 59 4.72 0.67 -4.56
N ARG A 60 4.03 -0.39 -4.17
CA ARG A 60 4.66 -1.67 -3.87
C ARG A 60 5.20 -2.29 -5.14
N ILE A 61 6.37 -2.92 -5.02
CA ILE A 61 6.92 -3.79 -6.05
C ILE A 61 7.28 -5.13 -5.43
N LYS A 62 7.12 -6.19 -6.21
CA LYS A 62 7.56 -7.53 -5.83
C LYS A 62 8.60 -8.02 -6.83
N ASP A 63 9.75 -8.43 -6.35
CA ASP A 63 10.80 -9.00 -7.17
C ASP A 63 10.37 -10.41 -7.62
N ASN A 64 10.27 -10.64 -8.92
CA ASN A 64 9.77 -11.90 -9.50
C ASN A 64 10.70 -13.09 -9.25
N LYS A 65 12.00 -12.83 -9.01
CA LYS A 65 12.98 -13.88 -8.75
C LYS A 65 12.98 -14.33 -7.28
N THR A 66 12.89 -13.37 -6.35
CA THR A 66 12.98 -13.64 -4.90
C THR A 66 11.65 -13.72 -4.21
N GLY A 67 10.57 -13.21 -4.83
CA GLY A 67 9.25 -13.07 -4.23
C GLY A 67 9.18 -12.01 -3.12
N LYS A 68 10.24 -11.22 -2.94
CA LYS A 68 10.31 -10.20 -1.87
C LYS A 68 9.70 -8.88 -2.32
N TRP A 69 9.15 -8.17 -1.34
CA TRP A 69 8.50 -6.88 -1.52
C TRP A 69 9.43 -5.71 -1.21
N GLY A 70 9.26 -4.64 -1.98
CA GLY A 70 9.91 -3.35 -1.81
C GLY A 70 8.99 -2.22 -2.28
N TYR A 71 9.53 -1.01 -2.42
CA TYR A 71 8.75 0.17 -2.81
C TYR A 71 9.51 1.10 -3.74
N ILE A 72 8.75 1.72 -4.64
CA ILE A 72 9.21 2.79 -5.53
C ILE A 72 8.47 4.08 -5.26
N ASP A 73 9.11 5.20 -5.54
CA ASP A 73 8.49 6.53 -5.49
C ASP A 73 7.77 6.89 -6.81
N HIS A 74 7.08 8.04 -6.85
CA HIS A 74 6.40 8.56 -8.05
C HIS A 74 7.30 8.77 -9.27
N LYS A 75 8.63 8.85 -9.09
CA LYS A 75 9.60 8.88 -10.18
C LYS A 75 9.93 7.49 -10.69
N GLY A 76 9.39 6.45 -10.03
CA GLY A 76 9.67 5.04 -10.28
C GLY A 76 11.10 4.64 -9.88
N VAL A 77 11.65 5.31 -8.86
CA VAL A 77 12.96 4.99 -8.28
C VAL A 77 12.72 4.07 -7.08
N ILE A 78 13.45 2.96 -7.01
CA ILE A 78 13.39 2.05 -5.85
C ILE A 78 13.94 2.80 -4.63
N ARG A 79 13.07 3.04 -3.66
CA ARG A 79 13.42 3.68 -2.38
C ARG A 79 13.64 2.64 -1.28
N VAL A 80 12.89 1.57 -1.34
CA VAL A 80 13.06 0.43 -0.44
C VAL A 80 13.27 -0.81 -1.28
N ASN A 81 14.49 -1.36 -1.25
CA ASN A 81 14.83 -2.55 -2.02
C ASN A 81 13.94 -3.74 -1.59
N PRO A 82 13.55 -4.61 -2.54
CA PRO A 82 12.80 -5.82 -2.24
C PRO A 82 13.54 -6.72 -1.26
N LYS A 83 13.02 -6.84 -0.04
CA LYS A 83 13.60 -7.64 1.05
C LYS A 83 12.56 -8.17 2.05
N PHE A 84 11.32 -7.73 1.93
CA PHE A 84 10.25 -8.11 2.87
C PHE A 84 9.47 -9.32 2.37
N ASP A 85 9.00 -10.15 3.30
CA ASP A 85 8.18 -11.32 3.00
C ASP A 85 6.76 -10.93 2.62
N THR A 86 6.21 -9.93 3.31
CA THR A 86 4.93 -9.29 3.02
C THR A 86 5.04 -7.78 3.12
N ALA A 87 4.12 -7.06 2.46
CA ALA A 87 4.07 -5.60 2.50
C ALA A 87 2.64 -5.11 2.25
N THR A 88 2.20 -4.09 3.00
CA THR A 88 0.97 -3.33 2.71
C THR A 88 1.31 -2.12 1.86
N ASP A 89 0.29 -1.45 1.31
CA ASP A 89 0.45 -0.12 0.74
C ASP A 89 0.84 0.89 1.82
N PHE A 90 1.51 1.97 1.41
CA PHE A 90 1.73 3.10 2.31
C PHE A 90 0.40 3.79 2.61
N MET A 91 0.23 4.19 3.85
CA MET A 91 -0.90 4.99 4.31
C MET A 91 -0.46 5.86 5.50
N ALA A 92 -0.74 7.17 5.43
CA ALA A 92 -0.33 8.13 6.46
C ALA A 92 1.17 8.04 6.81
N ASP A 93 2.02 8.01 5.78
CA ASP A 93 3.50 7.96 5.82
C ASP A 93 4.11 6.63 6.31
N HIS A 94 3.30 5.59 6.52
CA HIS A 94 3.79 4.29 7.01
C HIS A 94 3.23 3.11 6.20
N ALA A 95 3.96 2.00 6.20
CA ALA A 95 3.50 0.72 5.72
C ALA A 95 3.85 -0.38 6.72
N VAL A 96 3.08 -1.47 6.73
CA VAL A 96 3.38 -2.67 7.51
C VAL A 96 4.06 -3.69 6.63
N VAL A 97 5.16 -4.23 7.12
CA VAL A 97 5.94 -5.24 6.40
C VAL A 97 6.32 -6.39 7.34
N SER A 98 6.53 -7.57 6.78
CA SER A 98 7.13 -8.66 7.55
C SER A 98 8.52 -9.02 7.00
N GLN A 99 9.39 -9.47 7.87
CA GLN A 99 10.72 -9.96 7.51
C GLN A 99 11.19 -10.97 8.56
N ASN A 100 11.57 -12.17 8.11
CA ASN A 100 12.10 -13.24 8.99
C ASN A 100 11.16 -13.54 10.18
N GLY A 101 9.85 -13.67 9.90
CA GLY A 101 8.85 -14.00 10.92
C GLY A 101 8.51 -12.87 11.90
N LYS A 102 8.98 -11.66 11.66
CA LYS A 102 8.70 -10.48 12.49
C LYS A 102 7.99 -9.40 11.68
N THR A 103 7.10 -8.67 12.32
CA THR A 103 6.34 -7.56 11.72
C THR A 103 6.95 -6.22 12.11
N TYR A 104 6.96 -5.30 11.16
CA TYR A 104 7.50 -3.95 11.33
C TYR A 104 6.57 -2.93 10.68
N SER A 105 6.51 -1.74 11.28
CA SER A 105 6.15 -0.52 10.56
C SER A 105 7.40 0.04 9.91
N ILE A 106 7.27 0.52 8.68
CA ILE A 106 8.32 1.29 8.00
C ILE A 106 7.80 2.67 7.61
N ASN A 107 8.69 3.66 7.66
CA ASN A 107 8.43 4.99 7.10
C ASN A 107 8.92 5.06 5.64
N LYS A 108 8.70 6.20 4.98
CA LYS A 108 9.11 6.45 3.57
C LYS A 108 10.63 6.43 3.34
N ALA A 109 11.44 6.57 4.38
CA ALA A 109 12.90 6.38 4.33
C ALA A 109 13.31 4.90 4.42
N GLY A 110 12.37 4.01 4.77
CA GLY A 110 12.63 2.59 4.98
C GLY A 110 13.13 2.22 6.38
N ASP A 111 13.08 3.18 7.32
CA ASP A 111 13.37 2.93 8.73
C ASP A 111 12.30 2.03 9.32
N LYS A 112 12.72 1.02 10.10
CA LYS A 112 11.85 0.00 10.68
C LYS A 112 11.61 0.21 12.16
N LYS A 113 10.35 0.06 12.59
CA LYS A 113 9.95 -0.07 13.98
C LYS A 113 9.28 -1.43 14.18
N ALA A 114 9.78 -2.25 15.10
CA ALA A 114 9.18 -3.55 15.39
C ALA A 114 7.75 -3.39 15.94
N LEU A 115 6.86 -4.27 15.49
CA LEU A 115 5.48 -4.35 15.94
C LEU A 115 5.28 -5.65 16.73
N SER A 116 4.35 -5.60 17.68
CA SER A 116 4.10 -6.72 18.61
C SER A 116 3.10 -7.76 18.05
N PHE A 117 2.60 -7.59 16.83
CA PHE A 117 1.68 -8.55 16.21
C PHE A 117 2.39 -9.44 15.18
N ALA A 118 1.83 -10.62 14.94
CA ALA A 118 2.42 -11.63 14.08
C ALA A 118 2.25 -11.27 12.57
N PRO A 119 3.15 -11.75 11.69
CA PRO A 119 3.11 -11.47 10.25
C PRO A 119 1.85 -12.00 9.54
N ASP A 120 1.20 -13.00 10.10
CA ASP A 120 -0.01 -13.63 9.58
C ASP A 120 -1.31 -12.97 10.07
N GLN A 121 -1.22 -12.01 11.00
CA GLN A 121 -2.39 -11.26 11.44
C GLN A 121 -2.85 -10.27 10.37
N LYS A 122 -4.15 -10.24 10.13
CA LYS A 122 -4.75 -9.28 9.20
C LYS A 122 -4.68 -7.88 9.80
N VAL A 123 -4.00 -6.99 9.09
CA VAL A 123 -3.90 -5.58 9.44
C VAL A 123 -4.86 -4.79 8.56
N VAL A 124 -5.71 -3.99 9.18
CA VAL A 124 -6.58 -3.03 8.50
C VAL A 124 -6.17 -1.63 8.94
N THR A 125 -5.83 -0.78 7.97
CA THR A 125 -5.43 0.60 8.21
C THR A 125 -6.48 1.55 7.65
N PHE A 126 -6.88 2.54 8.44
CA PHE A 126 -7.79 3.61 8.04
C PHE A 126 -7.02 4.75 7.36
N SER A 127 -7.75 5.63 6.65
CA SER A 127 -7.17 6.75 5.91
C SER A 127 -6.34 7.72 6.78
N ASN A 128 -6.63 7.81 8.08
CA ASN A 128 -5.87 8.63 9.03
C ASN A 128 -4.58 7.95 9.56
N GLY A 129 -4.29 6.71 9.12
CA GLY A 129 -3.11 5.94 9.54
C GLY A 129 -3.26 5.17 10.86
N ALA A 130 -4.41 5.26 11.53
CA ALA A 130 -4.80 4.35 12.59
C ALA A 130 -5.37 3.06 11.99
N GLY A 131 -5.62 2.04 12.80
CA GLY A 131 -6.18 0.79 12.31
C GLY A 131 -6.33 -0.27 13.39
N TYR A 132 -6.55 -1.50 12.96
CA TYR A 132 -6.64 -2.63 13.86
C TYR A 132 -5.98 -3.89 13.27
N VAL A 133 -5.63 -4.81 14.15
CA VAL A 133 -5.26 -6.18 13.83
C VAL A 133 -6.30 -7.14 14.35
N GLU A 134 -6.64 -8.13 13.56
CA GLU A 134 -7.50 -9.24 13.99
C GLU A 134 -6.66 -10.26 14.76
N ASN A 135 -7.06 -10.54 15.99
CA ASN A 135 -6.41 -11.51 16.87
C ASN A 135 -6.92 -12.93 16.57
N LYS A 136 -6.13 -13.94 16.96
CA LYS A 136 -6.48 -15.37 16.74
C LYS A 136 -7.78 -15.82 17.43
N ASN A 137 -8.22 -15.11 18.45
CA ASN A 137 -9.49 -15.36 19.16
C ASN A 137 -10.69 -14.62 18.54
N GLY A 138 -10.51 -13.96 17.38
CA GLY A 138 -11.55 -13.19 16.71
C GLY A 138 -11.83 -11.81 17.30
N SER A 139 -11.06 -11.39 18.33
CA SER A 139 -11.10 -10.02 18.82
C SER A 139 -10.21 -9.11 17.96
N PHE A 140 -10.30 -7.80 18.17
CA PHE A 140 -9.51 -6.80 17.48
C PHE A 140 -8.67 -5.98 18.46
N SER A 141 -7.42 -5.73 18.09
CA SER A 141 -6.55 -4.80 18.80
C SER A 141 -6.36 -3.55 17.95
N PHE A 142 -6.67 -2.39 18.51
CA PHE A 142 -6.56 -1.10 17.83
C PHE A 142 -5.14 -0.54 17.94
N PHE A 143 -4.68 0.13 16.89
CA PHE A 143 -3.43 0.91 16.91
C PHE A 143 -3.65 2.33 16.37
N THR A 144 -2.89 3.27 16.92
CA THR A 144 -2.88 4.66 16.49
C THR A 144 -1.99 4.86 15.26
N LYS A 145 -2.04 6.05 14.63
CA LYS A 145 -1.03 6.48 13.65
C LYS A 145 0.38 6.27 14.24
N GLY A 146 1.25 5.60 13.49
CA GLY A 146 2.59 5.18 13.96
C GLY A 146 2.61 3.83 14.69
N TYR A 147 1.50 3.08 14.64
CA TYR A 147 1.38 1.69 15.08
C TYR A 147 1.65 1.48 16.58
N HIS A 148 1.20 2.40 17.41
CA HIS A 148 1.12 2.17 18.86
C HIS A 148 -0.17 1.45 19.19
N LEU A 149 -0.07 0.22 19.74
CA LEU A 149 -1.24 -0.52 20.19
C LEU A 149 -1.91 0.21 21.34
N VAL A 150 -3.24 0.34 21.26
CA VAL A 150 -4.09 0.80 22.35
C VAL A 150 -4.44 -0.40 23.21
N GLN A 151 -4.36 -0.24 24.53
CA GLN A 151 -4.71 -1.31 25.47
C GLN A 151 -6.19 -1.66 25.37
N GLY A 152 -6.48 -2.95 25.35
CA GLY A 152 -7.84 -3.51 25.25
C GLY A 152 -8.05 -4.30 23.97
N GLU A 153 -9.02 -5.20 24.05
CA GLU A 153 -9.52 -5.98 22.93
C GLU A 153 -10.98 -5.60 22.64
N PHE A 154 -11.33 -5.55 21.38
CA PHE A 154 -12.64 -5.11 20.93
C PHE A 154 -13.32 -6.21 20.10
N LYS A 155 -14.64 -6.30 20.18
CA LYS A 155 -15.45 -7.19 19.31
C LYS A 155 -15.68 -6.60 17.93
N GLU A 156 -15.83 -5.28 17.86
CA GLU A 156 -16.11 -4.56 16.63
C GLU A 156 -15.35 -3.23 16.62
N ILE A 157 -14.85 -2.86 15.45
CA ILE A 157 -14.23 -1.55 15.20
C ILE A 157 -14.78 -1.04 13.87
N ASN A 158 -15.33 0.17 13.85
CA ASN A 158 -15.81 0.84 12.64
C ASN A 158 -14.82 1.91 12.19
N ASP A 159 -14.96 2.33 10.93
CA ASP A 159 -14.15 3.41 10.38
C ASP A 159 -14.28 4.71 11.16
N PHE A 160 -13.25 5.55 11.06
CA PHE A 160 -13.26 6.88 11.66
C PHE A 160 -14.19 7.81 10.89
N SER A 161 -14.99 8.57 11.65
CA SER A 161 -15.71 9.74 11.18
C SER A 161 -15.47 10.87 12.17
N ASP A 162 -15.12 12.06 11.65
CA ASP A 162 -14.81 13.25 12.47
C ASP A 162 -13.79 13.01 13.60
N GLY A 163 -12.79 12.15 13.33
CA GLY A 163 -11.73 11.83 14.29
C GLY A 163 -12.10 10.80 15.36
N LEU A 164 -13.31 10.23 15.32
CA LEU A 164 -13.81 9.23 16.27
C LEU A 164 -14.13 7.92 15.55
N ALA A 165 -13.84 6.81 16.20
CA ALA A 165 -14.27 5.47 15.76
C ALA A 165 -15.16 4.84 16.82
N ARG A 166 -16.25 4.22 16.37
CA ARG A 166 -17.13 3.45 17.26
C ARG A 166 -16.53 2.07 17.47
N VAL A 167 -16.40 1.67 18.72
CA VAL A 167 -15.92 0.36 19.12
C VAL A 167 -16.91 -0.32 20.04
N LYS A 168 -16.93 -1.67 20.03
CA LYS A 168 -17.65 -2.49 20.99
C LYS A 168 -16.62 -3.30 21.78
N THR A 169 -16.65 -3.16 23.08
CA THR A 169 -15.81 -3.92 24.00
C THR A 169 -16.23 -5.37 24.10
N MET A 170 -15.36 -6.21 24.60
CA MET A 170 -15.60 -7.64 24.86
C MET A 170 -16.70 -7.83 25.90
#